data_014176423313a25e1da93d9fd529d8dc
#
_entry.id   014176423313a25e1da93d9fd529d8dc
#
_cell.length_a   1.000
_cell.length_b   1.000
_cell.length_c   1.000
_cell.angle_alpha   90.00
_cell.angle_beta   90.00
_cell.angle_gamma   90.00
#
_symmetry.space_group_name_H-M   'P 1'
#
loop_
_entity.id
_entity.type
_entity.pdbx_description
1 polymer ?
#
loop_
_entity_poly.entity_id
_entity_poly.type
_entity_poly.pdbx_seq_one_letter_code
_entity_poly.pdbx_strand_id
1 'polypeptide(L)'
;MRPSHDPSRRRFLKAAGGVAAASALPGAAIPYVHPAGNEELQVALIGCGGRGTGAAMDALSTQSKLGPIKLVAMADIFPQRLKRSLSQIRDGYAAQVDVPEDRQFIGLEGYRQAMDAVKPGGVAIFATPPAFRWVHFQYAIQRGLNVFLEKPVTVDGPTSRRMLELAGEADQKGLKVGVGLMVRHCRGRQELYERLRGGEIGEILMLRAYRMHGPVGYAFSGPKPPNMSDFLYQIQRFHSFLWASGGLFSDFYIHQVDECCWMKGAWPVKAHATGGRHYRGDAIDQNFDSYSVEYTFADGTKFFLDGRTMNGCHNEFASYAHGTKGSAVISTAGHTPGKVRTFRSQRMKDEDLIWAYPQPERNPYQLEWEDLIEAIRQNKPYNEVRRGVEASLVTSMGRMAAHTGRVVTYDEMLNCPHEFAPGLDKLTSPDSPAPLQPGPDGKYPIPEPGIKKDREY
;
A
#
# COMPACT_ATOMS: atom_id res chain seq x y z
N MET A 1 -23.56 24.71 -57.49
CA MET A 1 -24.55 23.75 -56.94
C MET A 1 -23.97 22.36 -57.00
N ARG A 2 -23.61 21.78 -55.84
CA ARG A 2 -23.25 20.36 -55.68
C ARG A 2 -24.23 19.76 -54.68
N PRO A 3 -24.83 18.59 -54.95
CA PRO A 3 -25.80 17.98 -54.02
C PRO A 3 -25.05 17.26 -52.87
N SER A 4 -25.58 17.44 -51.66
CA SER A 4 -25.23 16.73 -50.44
C SER A 4 -25.69 15.27 -50.52
N HIS A 5 -24.79 14.30 -50.31
CA HIS A 5 -25.15 12.91 -50.13
C HIS A 5 -25.19 12.60 -48.62
N ASP A 6 -26.38 12.35 -48.12
CA ASP A 6 -26.69 11.83 -46.79
C ASP A 6 -26.53 10.29 -46.81
N PRO A 7 -25.72 9.65 -45.96
CA PRO A 7 -25.58 8.20 -45.93
C PRO A 7 -26.72 7.57 -45.14
N SER A 8 -27.59 6.85 -45.89
CA SER A 8 -28.80 6.24 -45.40
C SER A 8 -28.56 5.21 -44.26
N ARG A 9 -29.48 5.22 -43.28
CA ARG A 9 -29.60 4.25 -42.16
C ARG A 9 -29.46 2.77 -42.57
N ARG A 10 -29.75 2.42 -43.81
CA ARG A 10 -29.60 1.05 -44.33
C ARG A 10 -28.15 0.60 -44.54
N ARG A 11 -27.19 1.51 -44.73
CA ARG A 11 -25.75 1.16 -44.79
C ARG A 11 -25.16 0.92 -43.42
N PHE A 12 -25.65 1.60 -42.41
CA PHE A 12 -25.20 1.40 -41.00
C PHE A 12 -25.63 0.02 -40.48
N LEU A 13 -26.82 -0.46 -40.81
CA LEU A 13 -27.30 -1.77 -40.38
C LEU A 13 -26.68 -2.95 -41.14
N LYS A 14 -26.12 -2.74 -42.35
CA LYS A 14 -25.35 -3.77 -43.05
C LYS A 14 -23.89 -3.89 -42.58
N ALA A 15 -23.34 -2.84 -41.97
CA ALA A 15 -22.00 -2.88 -41.34
C ALA A 15 -22.02 -3.49 -39.93
N ALA A 16 -23.17 -3.49 -39.25
CA ALA A 16 -23.33 -4.09 -37.92
C ALA A 16 -23.60 -5.61 -37.94
N GLY A 17 -23.87 -6.20 -39.11
CA GLY A 17 -24.14 -7.64 -39.26
C GLY A 17 -22.96 -8.52 -39.65
N GLY A 18 -21.73 -7.96 -39.72
CA GLY A 18 -20.54 -8.63 -40.24
C GLY A 18 -19.41 -8.94 -39.22
N VAL A 19 -19.64 -8.78 -37.92
CA VAL A 19 -18.63 -9.09 -36.88
C VAL A 19 -19.19 -10.14 -35.93
N ALA A 20 -19.45 -11.32 -36.44
CA ALA A 20 -19.75 -12.52 -35.67
C ALA A 20 -18.95 -13.72 -36.21
N ALA A 21 -17.66 -13.54 -36.45
CA ALA A 21 -16.68 -14.62 -36.61
C ALA A 21 -15.36 -14.12 -36.06
N ALA A 22 -15.31 -13.87 -34.74
CA ALA A 22 -14.04 -13.76 -34.01
C ALA A 22 -13.53 -15.17 -33.88
N SER A 23 -12.51 -15.51 -34.68
CA SER A 23 -11.62 -16.64 -34.48
C SER A 23 -11.19 -16.71 -33.05
N ALA A 24 -11.52 -17.80 -32.36
CA ALA A 24 -11.03 -18.13 -31.04
C ALA A 24 -9.51 -18.21 -31.07
N LEU A 25 -8.82 -17.17 -30.60
CA LEU A 25 -7.42 -17.25 -30.21
C LEU A 25 -7.37 -18.07 -28.91
N PRO A 26 -6.58 -19.18 -28.85
CA PRO A 26 -6.43 -19.92 -27.60
C PRO A 26 -5.58 -19.08 -26.66
N GLY A 27 -6.16 -18.57 -25.56
CA GLY A 27 -5.43 -17.92 -24.46
C GLY A 27 -5.92 -16.55 -23.99
N ALA A 28 -6.91 -15.93 -24.64
CA ALA A 28 -7.52 -14.73 -24.06
C ALA A 28 -8.52 -15.14 -22.96
N ALA A 29 -8.09 -15.11 -21.70
CA ALA A 29 -9.03 -15.24 -20.59
C ALA A 29 -10.01 -14.07 -20.65
N ILE A 30 -11.29 -14.37 -20.92
CA ILE A 30 -12.36 -13.37 -20.82
C ILE A 30 -12.42 -12.94 -19.35
N PRO A 31 -12.29 -11.63 -19.04
CA PRO A 31 -12.37 -11.17 -17.65
C PRO A 31 -13.70 -11.65 -17.05
N TYR A 32 -13.62 -12.28 -15.88
CA TYR A 32 -14.84 -12.67 -15.17
C TYR A 32 -15.51 -11.40 -14.65
N VAL A 33 -16.69 -11.10 -15.16
CA VAL A 33 -17.49 -9.93 -14.76
C VAL A 33 -18.55 -10.41 -13.77
N HIS A 34 -18.54 -9.86 -12.56
CA HIS A 34 -19.66 -10.04 -11.64
C HIS A 34 -20.83 -9.17 -12.09
N PRO A 35 -21.97 -9.74 -12.53
CA PRO A 35 -23.15 -8.95 -12.87
C PRO A 35 -23.62 -8.14 -11.67
N ALA A 36 -24.13 -6.95 -11.92
CA ALA A 36 -24.58 -6.05 -10.88
C ALA A 36 -25.60 -6.73 -9.94
N GLY A 37 -25.23 -6.92 -8.69
CA GLY A 37 -26.14 -7.09 -7.58
C GLY A 37 -26.40 -8.51 -7.05
N ASN A 38 -26.32 -9.58 -7.81
CA ASN A 38 -26.85 -10.88 -7.37
C ASN A 38 -25.84 -12.03 -7.23
N GLU A 39 -24.64 -11.94 -7.80
CA GLU A 39 -23.63 -12.97 -7.61
C GLU A 39 -22.77 -12.71 -6.39
N GLU A 40 -22.51 -13.77 -5.61
CA GLU A 40 -21.65 -13.72 -4.43
C GLU A 40 -20.20 -13.48 -4.82
N LEU A 41 -19.60 -12.40 -4.36
CA LEU A 41 -18.18 -12.11 -4.51
C LEU A 41 -17.39 -12.87 -3.44
N GLN A 42 -16.56 -13.81 -3.85
CA GLN A 42 -15.73 -14.60 -2.93
C GLN A 42 -14.44 -13.88 -2.61
N VAL A 43 -14.02 -13.97 -1.35
CA VAL A 43 -12.81 -13.33 -0.83
C VAL A 43 -11.93 -14.36 -0.12
N ALA A 44 -10.61 -14.33 -0.35
CA ALA A 44 -9.62 -15.00 0.48
C ALA A 44 -8.76 -13.99 1.24
N LEU A 45 -8.44 -14.29 2.50
CA LEU A 45 -7.52 -13.48 3.31
C LEU A 45 -6.17 -14.19 3.44
N ILE A 46 -5.10 -13.58 2.96
CA ILE A 46 -3.71 -14.02 3.06
C ILE A 46 -2.94 -13.07 3.98
N GLY A 47 -2.58 -13.57 5.17
CA GLY A 47 -2.02 -12.76 6.26
C GLY A 47 -3.09 -12.31 7.25
N CYS A 48 -3.25 -13.09 8.31
CA CYS A 48 -4.33 -12.95 9.32
C CYS A 48 -3.89 -12.13 10.54
N GLY A 49 -3.00 -11.15 10.34
CA GLY A 49 -2.66 -10.14 11.35
C GLY A 49 -3.79 -9.11 11.55
N GLY A 50 -3.60 -8.16 12.47
CA GLY A 50 -4.61 -7.15 12.77
C GLY A 50 -5.06 -6.35 11.53
N ARG A 51 -4.12 -5.97 10.63
CA ARG A 51 -4.47 -5.23 9.41
C ARG A 51 -5.26 -6.11 8.43
N GLY A 52 -4.87 -7.39 8.25
CA GLY A 52 -5.61 -8.32 7.38
C GLY A 52 -7.02 -8.59 7.91
N THR A 53 -7.16 -8.81 9.23
CA THR A 53 -8.47 -8.95 9.88
C THR A 53 -9.35 -7.73 9.61
N GLY A 54 -8.81 -6.50 9.82
CA GLY A 54 -9.52 -5.26 9.53
C GLY A 54 -9.91 -5.13 8.06
N ALA A 55 -9.00 -5.42 7.13
CA ALA A 55 -9.28 -5.34 5.69
C ALA A 55 -10.40 -6.32 5.26
N ALA A 56 -10.41 -7.54 5.80
CA ALA A 56 -11.49 -8.48 5.54
C ALA A 56 -12.83 -7.98 6.09
N MET A 57 -12.85 -7.41 7.31
CA MET A 57 -14.07 -6.83 7.89
C MET A 57 -14.56 -5.61 7.10
N ASP A 58 -13.65 -4.72 6.66
CA ASP A 58 -13.99 -3.58 5.81
C ASP A 58 -14.58 -4.04 4.47
N ALA A 59 -14.02 -5.09 3.85
CA ALA A 59 -14.58 -5.70 2.65
C ALA A 59 -16.02 -6.22 2.87
N LEU A 60 -16.22 -7.00 3.92
CA LEU A 60 -17.52 -7.59 4.26
C LEU A 60 -18.57 -6.52 4.60
N SER A 61 -18.17 -5.38 5.15
CA SER A 61 -19.06 -4.26 5.48
C SER A 61 -19.73 -3.63 4.27
N THR A 62 -19.18 -3.83 3.06
CA THR A 62 -19.72 -3.25 1.82
C THR A 62 -20.97 -3.95 1.31
N GLN A 63 -21.30 -5.14 1.83
CA GLN A 63 -22.41 -5.98 1.36
C GLN A 63 -23.75 -5.25 1.24
N SER A 64 -24.08 -4.43 2.21
CA SER A 64 -25.36 -3.71 2.24
C SER A 64 -25.55 -2.72 1.08
N LYS A 65 -24.44 -2.30 0.45
CA LYS A 65 -24.44 -1.31 -0.63
C LYS A 65 -24.13 -1.95 -2.00
N LEU A 66 -23.24 -2.92 -2.01
CA LEU A 66 -22.61 -3.41 -3.24
C LEU A 66 -22.90 -4.89 -3.55
N GLY A 67 -23.82 -5.50 -2.80
CA GLY A 67 -24.26 -6.88 -3.04
C GLY A 67 -23.45 -7.94 -2.30
N PRO A 68 -23.81 -9.23 -2.43
CA PRO A 68 -23.30 -10.30 -1.58
C PRO A 68 -21.79 -10.48 -1.70
N ILE A 69 -21.12 -10.57 -0.55
CA ILE A 69 -19.67 -10.82 -0.43
C ILE A 69 -19.44 -11.82 0.70
N LYS A 70 -18.53 -12.77 0.50
CA LYS A 70 -18.26 -13.84 1.46
C LYS A 70 -16.77 -14.14 1.56
N LEU A 71 -16.26 -14.24 2.79
CA LEU A 71 -14.94 -14.78 3.09
C LEU A 71 -15.00 -16.31 3.03
N VAL A 72 -14.24 -16.91 2.11
CA VAL A 72 -14.31 -18.35 1.83
C VAL A 72 -13.03 -19.13 2.17
N ALA A 73 -11.88 -18.44 2.31
CA ALA A 73 -10.61 -19.07 2.64
C ALA A 73 -9.69 -18.13 3.41
N MET A 74 -8.83 -18.67 4.24
CA MET A 74 -7.82 -17.91 4.98
C MET A 74 -6.47 -18.64 5.00
N ALA A 75 -5.37 -17.86 4.96
CA ALA A 75 -4.02 -18.39 5.06
C ALA A 75 -3.13 -17.52 5.95
N ASP A 76 -2.34 -18.15 6.81
CA ASP A 76 -1.27 -17.51 7.60
C ASP A 76 -0.17 -18.54 7.91
N ILE A 77 1.05 -18.09 8.17
CA ILE A 77 2.13 -18.97 8.62
C ILE A 77 1.99 -19.33 10.11
N PHE A 78 1.25 -18.54 10.89
CA PHE A 78 1.03 -18.71 12.31
C PHE A 78 -0.41 -19.18 12.60
N PRO A 79 -0.64 -20.46 13.01
CA PRO A 79 -1.99 -20.99 13.26
C PRO A 79 -2.83 -20.14 14.23
N GLN A 80 -2.20 -19.61 15.27
CA GLN A 80 -2.89 -18.80 16.29
C GLN A 80 -3.40 -17.47 15.73
N ARG A 81 -2.66 -16.86 14.77
CA ARG A 81 -3.10 -15.63 14.09
C ARG A 81 -4.34 -15.90 13.26
N LEU A 82 -4.32 -16.98 12.47
CA LEU A 82 -5.47 -17.38 11.65
C LEU A 82 -6.71 -17.63 12.51
N LYS A 83 -6.61 -18.47 13.56
CA LYS A 83 -7.73 -18.77 14.45
C LYS A 83 -8.32 -17.56 15.12
N ARG A 84 -7.46 -16.66 15.64
CA ARG A 84 -7.89 -15.40 16.27
C ARG A 84 -8.60 -14.49 15.29
N SER A 85 -8.04 -14.32 14.11
CA SER A 85 -8.63 -13.51 13.03
C SER A 85 -10.00 -14.04 12.62
N LEU A 86 -10.12 -15.35 12.39
CA LEU A 86 -11.37 -16.00 12.01
C LEU A 86 -12.46 -15.79 13.09
N SER A 87 -12.11 -15.93 14.37
CA SER A 87 -13.05 -15.65 15.46
C SER A 87 -13.54 -14.21 15.42
N GLN A 88 -12.62 -13.23 15.33
CA GLN A 88 -12.97 -11.80 15.30
C GLN A 88 -13.84 -11.42 14.11
N ILE A 89 -13.59 -12.01 12.93
CA ILE A 89 -14.41 -11.75 11.74
C ILE A 89 -15.79 -12.38 11.91
N ARG A 90 -15.88 -13.59 12.43
CA ARG A 90 -17.17 -14.27 12.72
C ARG A 90 -18.02 -13.52 13.72
N ASP A 91 -17.42 -12.90 14.74
CA ASP A 91 -18.16 -12.13 15.75
C ASP A 91 -18.94 -10.95 15.12
N GLY A 92 -18.43 -10.34 14.06
CA GLY A 92 -19.08 -9.22 13.38
C GLY A 92 -19.85 -9.61 12.10
N TYR A 93 -19.48 -10.71 11.44
CA TYR A 93 -19.92 -11.04 10.08
C TYR A 93 -20.24 -12.53 9.88
N ALA A 94 -20.80 -13.20 10.88
CA ALA A 94 -21.03 -14.66 10.87
C ALA A 94 -21.70 -15.17 9.59
N ALA A 95 -22.71 -14.48 9.10
CA ALA A 95 -23.46 -14.86 7.89
C ALA A 95 -22.64 -14.77 6.59
N GLN A 96 -21.53 -14.03 6.60
CA GLN A 96 -20.65 -13.80 5.46
C GLN A 96 -19.34 -14.58 5.55
N VAL A 97 -19.19 -15.47 6.54
CA VAL A 97 -17.97 -16.27 6.73
C VAL A 97 -18.25 -17.74 6.49
N ASP A 98 -17.68 -18.26 5.41
CA ASP A 98 -17.72 -19.67 5.04
C ASP A 98 -16.29 -20.21 4.91
N VAL A 99 -15.61 -20.32 6.05
CA VAL A 99 -14.22 -20.80 6.17
C VAL A 99 -14.19 -22.05 7.06
N PRO A 100 -14.52 -23.23 6.53
CA PRO A 100 -14.38 -24.50 7.24
C PRO A 100 -12.90 -24.87 7.45
N GLU A 101 -12.60 -25.93 8.20
CA GLU A 101 -11.22 -26.29 8.56
C GLU A 101 -10.34 -26.60 7.35
N ASP A 102 -10.89 -27.22 6.31
CA ASP A 102 -10.19 -27.53 5.05
C ASP A 102 -9.90 -26.32 4.17
N ARG A 103 -10.40 -25.14 4.54
CA ARG A 103 -10.08 -23.85 3.91
C ARG A 103 -9.33 -22.87 4.83
N GLN A 104 -8.70 -23.41 5.88
CA GLN A 104 -7.80 -22.74 6.82
C GLN A 104 -6.36 -23.21 6.58
N PHE A 105 -5.61 -22.51 5.77
CA PHE A 105 -4.30 -22.97 5.28
C PHE A 105 -3.16 -22.40 6.11
N ILE A 106 -2.27 -23.28 6.56
CA ILE A 106 -1.12 -22.91 7.40
C ILE A 106 0.18 -23.18 6.64
N GLY A 107 1.10 -22.21 6.71
CA GLY A 107 2.44 -22.32 6.11
C GLY A 107 2.66 -21.39 4.92
N LEU A 108 3.86 -21.46 4.35
CA LEU A 108 4.31 -20.56 3.28
C LEU A 108 3.51 -20.75 1.98
N GLU A 109 3.13 -21.98 1.65
CA GLU A 109 2.34 -22.30 0.44
C GLU A 109 0.82 -22.11 0.66
N GLY A 110 0.39 -21.79 1.87
CA GLY A 110 -1.03 -21.61 2.20
C GLY A 110 -1.71 -20.53 1.34
N TYR A 111 -0.97 -19.52 0.87
CA TYR A 111 -1.50 -18.49 -0.01
C TYR A 111 -2.02 -19.04 -1.36
N ARG A 112 -1.35 -20.06 -1.93
CA ARG A 112 -1.79 -20.73 -3.17
C ARG A 112 -3.09 -21.45 -2.94
N GLN A 113 -3.15 -22.25 -1.89
CA GLN A 113 -4.33 -23.04 -1.52
C GLN A 113 -5.53 -22.14 -1.23
N ALA A 114 -5.32 -21.01 -0.52
CA ALA A 114 -6.39 -20.06 -0.24
C ALA A 114 -6.91 -19.38 -1.52
N MET A 115 -6.03 -19.02 -2.46
CA MET A 115 -6.44 -18.46 -3.75
C MET A 115 -7.10 -19.49 -4.68
N ASP A 116 -6.68 -20.77 -4.62
CA ASP A 116 -7.30 -21.86 -5.39
C ASP A 116 -8.73 -22.16 -4.92
N ALA A 117 -9.07 -21.85 -3.67
CA ALA A 117 -10.42 -21.98 -3.12
C ALA A 117 -11.37 -20.86 -3.58
N VAL A 118 -10.88 -19.81 -4.24
CA VAL A 118 -11.65 -18.67 -4.73
C VAL A 118 -11.92 -18.82 -6.22
N LYS A 119 -13.16 -18.59 -6.64
CA LYS A 119 -13.51 -18.58 -8.06
C LYS A 119 -12.81 -17.44 -8.82
N PRO A 120 -12.44 -17.62 -10.10
CA PRO A 120 -11.97 -16.52 -10.93
C PRO A 120 -12.91 -15.30 -10.86
N GLY A 121 -12.35 -14.08 -10.80
CA GLY A 121 -13.11 -12.85 -10.57
C GLY A 121 -13.37 -12.53 -9.09
N GLY A 122 -13.10 -13.44 -8.15
CA GLY A 122 -13.11 -13.14 -6.72
C GLY A 122 -11.92 -12.26 -6.31
N VAL A 123 -11.75 -12.03 -5.02
CA VAL A 123 -10.73 -11.10 -4.48
C VAL A 123 -9.77 -11.81 -3.54
N ALA A 124 -8.48 -11.63 -3.73
CA ALA A 124 -7.44 -12.00 -2.78
C ALA A 124 -6.96 -10.77 -1.99
N ILE A 125 -6.99 -10.84 -0.65
CA ILE A 125 -6.49 -9.79 0.25
C ILE A 125 -5.09 -10.17 0.69
N PHE A 126 -4.09 -9.32 0.45
CA PHE A 126 -2.71 -9.54 0.86
C PHE A 126 -2.31 -8.59 1.98
N ALA A 127 -2.23 -9.11 3.20
CA ALA A 127 -1.76 -8.43 4.40
C ALA A 127 -0.54 -9.11 5.06
N THR A 128 0.21 -9.85 4.26
CA THR A 128 1.52 -10.46 4.61
C THR A 128 2.61 -9.38 4.67
N PRO A 129 3.83 -9.64 5.13
CA PRO A 129 4.92 -8.67 5.03
C PRO A 129 5.15 -8.20 3.58
N PRO A 130 5.47 -6.92 3.36
CA PRO A 130 5.58 -6.32 2.02
C PRO A 130 6.47 -7.06 1.03
N ALA A 131 7.57 -7.67 1.47
CA ALA A 131 8.46 -8.44 0.60
C ALA A 131 7.76 -9.55 -0.20
N PHE A 132 6.69 -10.14 0.34
CA PHE A 132 5.94 -11.22 -0.30
C PHE A 132 4.91 -10.74 -1.32
N ARG A 133 4.64 -9.43 -1.44
CA ARG A 133 3.56 -8.90 -2.30
C ARG A 133 3.66 -9.35 -3.75
N TRP A 134 4.85 -9.25 -4.34
CA TRP A 134 5.03 -9.62 -5.74
C TRP A 134 4.81 -11.11 -6.00
N VAL A 135 5.22 -11.98 -5.06
CA VAL A 135 5.02 -13.44 -5.15
C VAL A 135 3.53 -13.79 -5.16
N HIS A 136 2.79 -13.20 -4.21
CA HIS A 136 1.35 -13.44 -4.10
C HIS A 136 0.57 -12.82 -5.26
N PHE A 137 0.96 -11.61 -5.69
CA PHE A 137 0.30 -10.90 -6.77
C PHE A 137 0.48 -11.63 -8.11
N GLN A 138 1.68 -12.13 -8.40
CA GLN A 138 1.92 -12.96 -9.58
C GLN A 138 0.99 -14.17 -9.64
N TYR A 139 0.82 -14.88 -8.53
CA TYR A 139 -0.07 -16.03 -8.46
C TYR A 139 -1.55 -15.63 -8.62
N ALA A 140 -1.99 -14.55 -7.99
CA ALA A 140 -3.36 -14.04 -8.16
C ALA A 140 -3.68 -13.70 -9.63
N ILE A 141 -2.74 -13.07 -10.35
CA ILE A 141 -2.88 -12.79 -11.79
C ILE A 141 -3.03 -14.09 -12.60
N GLN A 142 -2.27 -15.14 -12.27
CA GLN A 142 -2.38 -16.45 -12.91
C GLN A 142 -3.77 -17.07 -12.67
N ARG A 143 -4.33 -16.88 -11.47
CA ARG A 143 -5.64 -17.42 -11.07
C ARG A 143 -6.83 -16.54 -11.53
N GLY A 144 -6.56 -15.38 -12.16
CA GLY A 144 -7.62 -14.46 -12.61
C GLY A 144 -8.39 -13.82 -11.47
N LEU A 145 -7.71 -13.51 -10.35
CA LEU A 145 -8.31 -12.90 -9.17
C LEU A 145 -8.09 -11.38 -9.17
N ASN A 146 -9.08 -10.63 -8.77
CA ASN A 146 -8.92 -9.26 -8.33
C ASN A 146 -8.14 -9.24 -7.01
N VAL A 147 -7.49 -8.12 -6.68
CA VAL A 147 -6.57 -8.09 -5.54
C VAL A 147 -6.75 -6.83 -4.71
N PHE A 148 -6.62 -6.97 -3.40
CA PHE A 148 -6.34 -5.87 -2.48
C PHE A 148 -4.97 -6.09 -1.85
N LEU A 149 -4.06 -5.14 -2.05
CA LEU A 149 -2.70 -5.16 -1.52
C LEU A 149 -2.58 -4.18 -0.36
N GLU A 150 -2.23 -4.64 0.84
CA GLU A 150 -1.80 -3.70 1.88
C GLU A 150 -0.48 -3.02 1.51
N LYS A 151 -0.36 -1.75 1.94
CA LYS A 151 0.87 -0.96 1.80
C LYS A 151 1.95 -1.38 2.82
N PRO A 152 3.24 -1.13 2.58
CA PRO A 152 3.88 -0.87 1.28
C PRO A 152 3.73 -2.05 0.31
N VAL A 153 3.79 -1.78 -0.97
CA VAL A 153 3.69 -2.87 -1.96
C VAL A 153 5.05 -3.41 -2.39
N THR A 154 6.13 -2.68 -2.08
CA THR A 154 7.53 -3.07 -2.36
C THR A 154 8.46 -2.60 -1.25
N VAL A 155 9.68 -3.15 -1.20
CA VAL A 155 10.70 -2.82 -0.19
C VAL A 155 12.00 -2.28 -0.77
N ASP A 156 12.25 -2.51 -2.07
CA ASP A 156 13.49 -2.18 -2.79
C ASP A 156 13.25 -1.90 -4.28
N GLY A 157 14.30 -1.51 -5.01
CA GLY A 157 14.24 -1.24 -6.45
C GLY A 157 13.85 -2.46 -7.30
N PRO A 158 14.49 -3.62 -7.13
CA PRO A 158 14.17 -4.83 -7.88
C PRO A 158 12.71 -5.26 -7.76
N THR A 159 12.17 -5.30 -6.54
CA THR A 159 10.76 -5.66 -6.33
C THR A 159 9.82 -4.58 -6.87
N SER A 160 10.23 -3.31 -6.88
CA SER A 160 9.46 -2.22 -7.48
C SER A 160 9.32 -2.38 -9.00
N ARG A 161 10.41 -2.69 -9.71
CA ARG A 161 10.36 -2.96 -11.16
C ARG A 161 9.46 -4.16 -11.48
N ARG A 162 9.62 -5.25 -10.72
CA ARG A 162 8.80 -6.46 -10.85
C ARG A 162 7.30 -6.20 -10.64
N MET A 163 6.95 -5.40 -9.64
CA MET A 163 5.55 -5.02 -9.39
C MET A 163 4.97 -4.12 -10.49
N LEU A 164 5.77 -3.26 -11.14
CA LEU A 164 5.31 -2.47 -12.28
C LEU A 164 5.02 -3.34 -13.51
N GLU A 165 5.81 -4.39 -13.75
CA GLU A 165 5.55 -5.38 -14.80
C GLU A 165 4.25 -6.14 -14.52
N LEU A 166 4.08 -6.65 -13.31
CA LEU A 166 2.87 -7.35 -12.87
C LEU A 166 1.62 -6.45 -12.94
N ALA A 167 1.75 -5.15 -12.69
CA ALA A 167 0.65 -4.21 -12.87
C ALA A 167 0.15 -4.18 -14.32
N GLY A 168 1.10 -4.18 -15.29
CA GLY A 168 0.76 -4.26 -16.71
C GLY A 168 0.08 -5.58 -17.10
N GLU A 169 0.52 -6.70 -16.53
CA GLU A 169 -0.14 -8.01 -16.75
C GLU A 169 -1.56 -8.04 -16.18
N ALA A 170 -1.77 -7.45 -14.99
CA ALA A 170 -3.10 -7.35 -14.38
C ALA A 170 -4.06 -6.49 -15.24
N ASP A 171 -3.56 -5.37 -15.79
CA ASP A 171 -4.33 -4.50 -16.70
C ASP A 171 -4.73 -5.25 -17.98
N GLN A 172 -3.82 -6.00 -18.59
CA GLN A 172 -4.09 -6.81 -19.80
C GLN A 172 -5.19 -7.85 -19.56
N LYS A 173 -5.28 -8.40 -18.35
CA LYS A 173 -6.31 -9.34 -17.93
C LYS A 173 -7.59 -8.66 -17.41
N GLY A 174 -7.64 -7.34 -17.35
CA GLY A 174 -8.78 -6.58 -16.84
C GLY A 174 -9.05 -6.76 -15.36
N LEU A 175 -8.05 -7.20 -14.57
CA LEU A 175 -8.17 -7.40 -13.12
C LEU A 175 -8.21 -6.05 -12.40
N LYS A 176 -8.96 -5.98 -11.30
CA LYS A 176 -9.05 -4.79 -10.47
C LYS A 176 -8.13 -4.95 -9.27
N VAL A 177 -7.31 -3.94 -9.02
CA VAL A 177 -6.30 -4.00 -7.96
C VAL A 177 -6.37 -2.75 -7.09
N GLY A 178 -6.80 -2.92 -5.84
CA GLY A 178 -6.75 -1.89 -4.81
C GLY A 178 -5.43 -1.94 -4.02
N VAL A 179 -4.98 -0.79 -3.54
CA VAL A 179 -3.82 -0.66 -2.65
C VAL A 179 -4.22 0.11 -1.39
N GLY A 180 -3.92 -0.44 -0.22
CA GLY A 180 -4.28 0.09 1.11
C GLY A 180 -3.66 1.44 1.45
N LEU A 181 -3.63 2.37 0.49
CA LEU A 181 -3.32 3.79 0.68
C LEU A 181 -4.63 4.56 0.94
N MET A 182 -5.34 4.16 1.99
CA MET A 182 -6.69 4.60 2.31
C MET A 182 -6.89 6.11 2.35
N VAL A 183 -5.85 6.91 2.62
CA VAL A 183 -5.96 8.38 2.63
C VAL A 183 -6.42 8.93 1.28
N ARG A 184 -6.13 8.24 0.17
CA ARG A 184 -6.59 8.58 -1.20
C ARG A 184 -8.10 8.46 -1.38
N HIS A 185 -8.76 7.65 -0.54
CA HIS A 185 -10.20 7.42 -0.54
C HIS A 185 -10.94 8.32 0.45
N CYS A 186 -10.23 9.11 1.26
CA CYS A 186 -10.80 10.13 2.14
C CYS A 186 -11.44 11.25 1.30
N ARG A 187 -12.76 11.39 1.34
CA ARG A 187 -13.51 12.36 0.51
C ARG A 187 -13.10 13.81 0.82
N GLY A 188 -12.78 14.10 2.09
CA GLY A 188 -12.25 15.41 2.47
C GLY A 188 -10.91 15.74 1.80
N ARG A 189 -9.98 14.74 1.73
CA ARG A 189 -8.71 14.94 1.03
C ARG A 189 -8.87 15.02 -0.49
N GLN A 190 -9.84 14.31 -1.07
CA GLN A 190 -10.16 14.43 -2.50
C GLN A 190 -10.64 15.85 -2.82
N GLU A 191 -11.53 16.42 -2.00
CA GLU A 191 -11.97 17.80 -2.17
C GLU A 191 -10.83 18.80 -1.94
N LEU A 192 -9.98 18.59 -0.92
CA LEU A 192 -8.80 19.40 -0.71
C LEU A 192 -7.87 19.38 -1.94
N TYR A 193 -7.63 18.23 -2.53
CA TYR A 193 -6.80 18.09 -3.73
C TYR A 193 -7.33 18.93 -4.88
N GLU A 194 -8.64 18.90 -5.15
CA GLU A 194 -9.26 19.72 -6.20
C GLU A 194 -9.15 21.22 -5.90
N ARG A 195 -9.29 21.65 -4.62
CA ARG A 195 -9.10 23.04 -4.20
C ARG A 195 -7.66 23.51 -4.40
N LEU A 196 -6.67 22.67 -4.04
CA LEU A 196 -5.26 23.00 -4.25
C LEU A 196 -4.93 23.10 -5.74
N ARG A 197 -5.44 22.19 -6.57
CA ARG A 197 -5.33 22.27 -8.04
C ARG A 197 -6.01 23.48 -8.63
N GLY A 198 -7.13 23.90 -8.05
CA GLY A 198 -7.81 25.15 -8.39
C GLY A 198 -7.06 26.42 -7.97
N GLY A 199 -5.93 26.30 -7.28
CA GLY A 199 -5.07 27.40 -6.87
C GLY A 199 -5.57 28.16 -5.64
N GLU A 200 -6.39 27.57 -4.78
CA GLU A 200 -6.97 28.25 -3.61
C GLU A 200 -5.89 28.80 -2.65
N ILE A 201 -4.76 28.10 -2.50
CA ILE A 201 -3.61 28.59 -1.74
C ILE A 201 -2.45 29.10 -2.64
N GLY A 202 -2.69 29.23 -3.95
CA GLY A 202 -1.66 29.55 -4.95
C GLY A 202 -0.75 28.36 -5.27
N GLU A 203 0.46 28.64 -5.78
CA GLU A 203 1.46 27.62 -6.06
C GLU A 203 2.00 27.03 -4.74
N ILE A 204 2.09 25.71 -4.64
CA ILE A 204 2.69 25.04 -3.48
C ILE A 204 4.20 25.23 -3.53
N LEU A 205 4.74 25.93 -2.53
CA LEU A 205 6.16 26.22 -2.37
C LEU A 205 6.86 25.17 -1.51
N MET A 206 6.14 24.63 -0.50
CA MET A 206 6.70 23.69 0.47
C MET A 206 5.59 22.80 1.03
N LEU A 207 5.96 21.55 1.30
CA LEU A 207 5.18 20.62 2.10
C LEU A 207 5.99 20.24 3.33
N ARG A 208 5.31 19.97 4.43
CA ARG A 208 5.93 19.42 5.62
C ARG A 208 5.02 18.40 6.28
N ALA A 209 5.62 17.33 6.78
CA ALA A 209 4.88 16.28 7.49
C ALA A 209 5.65 15.78 8.70
N TYR A 210 4.90 15.31 9.66
CA TYR A 210 5.41 14.79 10.92
C TYR A 210 4.81 13.44 11.23
N ARG A 211 5.69 12.50 11.63
CA ARG A 211 5.32 11.20 12.17
C ARG A 211 6.12 10.95 13.45
N MET A 212 5.78 11.68 14.51
CA MET A 212 6.46 11.64 15.80
C MET A 212 5.55 10.99 16.84
N HIS A 213 5.96 9.85 17.37
CA HIS A 213 5.21 9.10 18.39
C HIS A 213 6.12 8.14 19.15
N GLY A 214 5.61 7.45 20.15
CA GLY A 214 6.29 6.34 20.80
C GLY A 214 6.48 5.13 19.88
N PRO A 215 7.10 4.03 20.35
CA PRO A 215 7.28 2.81 19.60
C PRO A 215 5.95 2.28 19.04
N VAL A 216 5.97 1.79 17.81
CA VAL A 216 4.79 1.30 17.09
C VAL A 216 5.05 -0.05 16.42
N GLY A 217 4.06 -0.91 16.39
CA GLY A 217 4.12 -2.23 15.79
C GLY A 217 5.28 -3.07 16.36
N TYR A 218 6.03 -3.70 15.48
CA TYR A 218 7.23 -4.50 15.80
C TYR A 218 8.52 -3.77 15.39
N ALA A 219 8.52 -2.44 15.43
CA ALA A 219 9.67 -1.65 15.03
C ALA A 219 10.91 -1.90 15.90
N PHE A 220 10.70 -2.27 17.16
CA PHE A 220 11.74 -2.62 18.10
C PHE A 220 11.61 -4.07 18.53
N SER A 221 12.70 -4.83 18.44
CA SER A 221 12.72 -6.25 18.75
C SER A 221 13.92 -6.61 19.60
N GLY A 222 13.66 -7.35 20.67
CA GLY A 222 14.67 -7.99 21.50
C GLY A 222 15.16 -9.30 20.88
N PRO A 223 15.99 -10.06 21.62
CA PRO A 223 16.52 -11.34 21.16
C PRO A 223 15.44 -12.34 20.72
N LYS A 224 15.78 -13.17 19.74
CA LYS A 224 14.91 -14.22 19.22
C LYS A 224 14.70 -15.31 20.28
N PRO A 225 13.44 -15.82 20.43
CA PRO A 225 13.19 -17.01 21.27
C PRO A 225 14.02 -18.21 20.82
N PRO A 226 14.58 -19.03 21.76
CA PRO A 226 15.49 -20.13 21.41
C PRO A 226 14.91 -21.17 20.44
N ASN A 227 13.61 -21.45 20.52
CA ASN A 227 12.93 -22.48 19.74
C ASN A 227 12.24 -21.96 18.46
N MET A 228 12.65 -20.80 17.97
CA MET A 228 12.10 -20.20 16.76
C MET A 228 13.19 -20.05 15.70
N SER A 229 12.93 -20.45 14.45
CA SER A 229 13.87 -20.19 13.34
C SER A 229 14.04 -18.70 13.10
N ASP A 230 15.19 -18.29 12.56
CA ASP A 230 15.43 -16.86 12.22
C ASP A 230 14.41 -16.36 11.21
N PHE A 231 14.05 -17.20 10.25
CA PHE A 231 13.06 -16.86 9.23
C PHE A 231 11.68 -16.56 9.82
N LEU A 232 11.16 -17.45 10.67
CA LEU A 232 9.88 -17.22 11.36
C LEU A 232 9.93 -16.01 12.27
N TYR A 233 11.04 -15.83 12.99
CA TYR A 233 11.22 -14.66 13.86
C TYR A 233 11.16 -13.36 13.06
N GLN A 234 11.88 -13.28 11.93
CA GLN A 234 11.90 -12.11 11.08
C GLN A 234 10.53 -11.82 10.45
N ILE A 235 9.79 -12.85 10.04
CA ILE A 235 8.39 -12.70 9.57
C ILE A 235 7.49 -12.23 10.72
N GLN A 236 7.64 -12.79 11.91
CA GLN A 236 6.82 -12.39 13.07
C GLN A 236 7.04 -10.93 13.45
N ARG A 237 8.30 -10.46 13.34
CA ARG A 237 8.78 -9.12 13.71
C ARG A 237 9.11 -8.26 12.49
N PHE A 238 8.37 -8.43 11.40
CA PHE A 238 8.71 -7.90 10.07
C PHE A 238 9.01 -6.39 10.02
N HIS A 239 8.41 -5.55 10.87
CA HIS A 239 8.74 -4.13 10.96
C HIS A 239 10.19 -3.86 11.42
N SER A 240 10.84 -4.83 12.04
CA SER A 240 12.23 -4.72 12.53
C SER A 240 13.26 -4.99 11.45
N PHE A 241 12.86 -5.59 10.31
CA PHE A 241 13.78 -6.06 9.29
C PHE A 241 13.51 -5.41 7.94
N LEU A 242 14.55 -4.77 7.38
CA LEU A 242 14.44 -4.00 6.13
C LEU A 242 14.00 -4.87 4.96
N TRP A 243 14.48 -6.11 4.88
CA TRP A 243 14.08 -7.03 3.81
C TRP A 243 12.58 -7.35 3.84
N ALA A 244 11.99 -7.46 5.03
CA ALA A 244 10.62 -7.93 5.19
C ALA A 244 9.58 -6.83 4.94
N SER A 245 9.89 -5.58 5.36
CA SER A 245 8.92 -4.47 5.32
C SER A 245 9.49 -3.13 4.80
N GLY A 246 10.79 -3.03 4.58
CA GLY A 246 11.47 -1.75 4.41
C GLY A 246 11.66 -1.01 5.75
N GLY A 247 11.41 -1.67 6.87
CA GLY A 247 11.55 -1.11 8.21
C GLY A 247 10.45 -0.11 8.59
N LEU A 248 10.65 0.51 9.74
CA LEU A 248 9.75 1.52 10.30
C LEU A 248 9.42 2.65 9.31
N PHE A 249 10.45 3.18 8.64
CA PHE A 249 10.27 4.33 7.74
C PHE A 249 9.31 3.99 6.61
N SER A 250 9.56 2.89 5.91
CA SER A 250 8.73 2.50 4.77
C SER A 250 7.31 2.09 5.18
N ASP A 251 7.17 1.36 6.29
CA ASP A 251 5.86 0.84 6.65
C ASP A 251 4.92 1.91 7.24
N PHE A 252 5.46 2.86 8.01
CA PHE A 252 4.62 3.83 8.71
C PHE A 252 4.60 5.21 8.04
N TYR A 253 5.73 5.70 7.49
CA TYR A 253 5.79 7.07 6.97
C TYR A 253 5.32 7.18 5.52
N ILE A 254 5.10 6.06 4.84
CA ILE A 254 4.55 6.02 3.48
C ILE A 254 3.25 6.83 3.35
N HIS A 255 2.42 6.90 4.38
CA HIS A 255 1.18 7.66 4.35
C HIS A 255 1.43 9.17 4.22
N GLN A 256 2.41 9.72 4.95
CA GLN A 256 2.81 11.12 4.84
C GLN A 256 3.45 11.40 3.49
N VAL A 257 4.28 10.48 2.99
CA VAL A 257 4.89 10.59 1.66
C VAL A 257 3.81 10.59 0.59
N ASP A 258 2.89 9.62 0.62
CA ASP A 258 1.83 9.48 -0.37
C ASP A 258 0.88 10.70 -0.37
N GLU A 259 0.37 11.11 0.81
CA GLU A 259 -0.58 12.23 0.85
C GLU A 259 0.05 13.57 0.44
N CYS A 260 1.31 13.84 0.83
CA CYS A 260 2.00 15.07 0.43
C CYS A 260 2.32 15.09 -1.07
N CYS A 261 2.82 13.99 -1.63
CA CYS A 261 3.07 13.87 -3.07
C CYS A 261 1.77 13.97 -3.87
N TRP A 262 0.68 13.40 -3.37
CA TRP A 262 -0.63 13.54 -3.98
C TRP A 262 -1.10 15.01 -4.00
N MET A 263 -1.04 15.72 -2.87
CA MET A 263 -1.43 17.13 -2.81
C MET A 263 -0.59 18.01 -3.72
N LYS A 264 0.69 17.67 -3.92
CA LYS A 264 1.56 18.32 -4.91
C LYS A 264 1.20 17.96 -6.35
N GLY A 265 0.61 16.77 -6.56
CA GLY A 265 0.33 16.24 -7.91
C GLY A 265 1.59 15.76 -8.65
N ALA A 266 2.67 15.44 -7.93
CA ALA A 266 3.95 15.00 -8.49
C ALA A 266 4.71 14.11 -7.49
N TRP A 267 5.71 13.38 -8.01
CA TRP A 267 6.67 12.65 -7.20
C TRP A 267 8.01 13.39 -7.18
N PRO A 268 8.75 13.37 -6.05
CA PRO A 268 10.05 14.02 -5.96
C PRO A 268 11.11 13.29 -6.79
N VAL A 269 12.07 14.07 -7.30
CA VAL A 269 13.16 13.54 -8.13
C VAL A 269 14.40 13.13 -7.34
N LYS A 270 14.53 13.59 -6.10
CA LYS A 270 15.62 13.23 -5.20
C LYS A 270 15.28 13.47 -3.75
N ALA A 271 16.02 12.80 -2.87
CA ALA A 271 16.01 13.01 -1.43
C ALA A 271 17.43 13.10 -0.86
N HIS A 272 17.57 13.86 0.24
CA HIS A 272 18.67 13.72 1.17
C HIS A 272 18.12 13.70 2.60
N ALA A 273 18.86 13.12 3.52
CA ALA A 273 18.33 12.90 4.86
C ALA A 273 19.40 12.78 5.91
N THR A 274 18.98 13.04 7.14
CA THR A 274 19.68 12.63 8.36
C THR A 274 18.82 11.68 9.17
N GLY A 275 19.44 10.85 10.01
CA GLY A 275 18.73 9.94 10.87
C GLY A 275 19.70 9.14 11.73
N GLY A 276 19.17 8.36 12.65
CA GLY A 276 20.04 7.58 13.51
C GLY A 276 19.30 6.69 14.50
N ARG A 277 20.11 5.88 15.18
CA ARG A 277 19.71 5.03 16.30
C ARG A 277 20.22 5.67 17.58
N HIS A 278 19.32 5.86 18.54
CA HIS A 278 19.67 6.46 19.82
C HIS A 278 19.58 5.42 20.96
N TYR A 279 18.54 5.47 21.75
CA TYR A 279 18.40 4.65 22.96
C TYR A 279 17.79 3.28 22.65
N ARG A 280 18.50 2.45 21.87
CA ARG A 280 17.99 1.16 21.40
C ARG A 280 18.37 -0.01 22.31
N GLY A 281 19.30 0.18 23.27
CA GLY A 281 19.76 -0.86 24.20
C GLY A 281 20.13 -2.16 23.46
N ASP A 282 19.55 -3.28 23.89
CA ASP A 282 19.78 -4.62 23.30
C ASP A 282 18.87 -4.94 22.10
N ALA A 283 18.20 -3.93 21.53
CA ALA A 283 17.38 -4.15 20.35
C ALA A 283 18.22 -4.62 19.15
N ILE A 284 17.77 -5.69 18.51
CA ILE A 284 18.49 -6.35 17.41
C ILE A 284 17.95 -5.98 16.01
N ASP A 285 16.91 -5.15 15.95
CA ASP A 285 16.32 -4.67 14.70
C ASP A 285 17.25 -3.74 13.91
N GLN A 286 16.90 -3.48 12.64
CA GLN A 286 17.68 -2.64 11.72
C GLN A 286 17.25 -1.17 11.69
N ASN A 287 16.18 -0.79 12.39
CA ASN A 287 15.58 0.53 12.25
C ASN A 287 16.41 1.65 12.87
N PHE A 288 16.36 2.83 12.28
CA PHE A 288 16.60 4.08 13.00
C PHE A 288 15.35 4.46 13.81
N ASP A 289 15.51 5.26 14.83
CA ASP A 289 14.41 5.78 15.67
C ASP A 289 14.14 7.27 15.43
N SER A 290 14.99 7.93 14.63
CA SER A 290 14.75 9.28 14.13
C SER A 290 15.15 9.42 12.66
N TYR A 291 14.38 10.24 11.94
CA TYR A 291 14.59 10.58 10.54
C TYR A 291 14.21 12.04 10.31
N SER A 292 15.00 12.75 9.50
CA SER A 292 14.66 14.04 8.91
C SER A 292 15.02 13.98 7.43
N VAL A 293 14.02 14.04 6.57
CA VAL A 293 14.17 13.83 5.13
C VAL A 293 13.67 15.04 4.38
N GLU A 294 14.51 15.58 3.49
CA GLU A 294 14.12 16.57 2.50
C GLU A 294 13.99 15.91 1.13
N TYR A 295 12.82 15.94 0.57
CA TYR A 295 12.54 15.58 -0.82
C TYR A 295 12.51 16.84 -1.70
N THR A 296 13.02 16.72 -2.92
CA THR A 296 13.00 17.81 -3.91
C THR A 296 12.20 17.40 -5.13
N PHE A 297 11.20 18.18 -5.51
CA PHE A 297 10.44 18.01 -6.76
C PHE A 297 11.17 18.63 -7.95
N ALA A 298 10.76 18.28 -9.18
CA ALA A 298 11.40 18.78 -10.40
C ALA A 298 11.31 20.32 -10.56
N ASP A 299 10.27 20.93 -10.02
CA ASP A 299 10.07 22.39 -10.02
C ASP A 299 10.79 23.12 -8.88
N GLY A 300 11.57 22.40 -8.06
CA GLY A 300 12.31 22.95 -6.92
C GLY A 300 11.53 22.99 -5.61
N THR A 301 10.22 22.69 -5.61
CA THR A 301 9.41 22.58 -4.39
C THR A 301 10.06 21.57 -3.43
N LYS A 302 9.99 21.86 -2.14
CA LYS A 302 10.53 21.00 -1.07
C LYS A 302 9.44 20.35 -0.27
N PHE A 303 9.70 19.10 0.13
CA PHE A 303 8.89 18.38 1.08
C PHE A 303 9.77 17.87 2.22
N PHE A 304 9.49 18.32 3.44
CA PHE A 304 10.19 17.94 4.67
C PHE A 304 9.35 16.92 5.44
N LEU A 305 9.98 15.81 5.80
CA LEU A 305 9.35 14.75 6.58
C LEU A 305 10.21 14.44 7.80
N ASP A 306 9.69 14.75 8.98
CA ASP A 306 10.34 14.44 10.25
C ASP A 306 9.61 13.27 10.94
N GLY A 307 10.38 12.25 11.29
CA GLY A 307 9.89 11.05 11.97
C GLY A 307 10.69 10.72 13.21
N ARG A 308 9.98 10.29 14.26
CA ARG A 308 10.62 9.84 15.50
C ARG A 308 9.76 8.82 16.24
N THR A 309 10.39 7.78 16.76
CA THR A 309 9.75 6.71 17.56
C THR A 309 10.43 6.56 18.89
N MET A 310 10.23 7.53 19.78
CA MET A 310 10.81 7.57 21.13
C MET A 310 9.76 7.88 22.18
N ASN A 311 9.79 7.15 23.29
CA ASN A 311 8.94 7.44 24.45
C ASN A 311 9.32 8.76 25.13
N GLY A 312 8.32 9.42 25.72
CA GLY A 312 8.53 10.63 26.51
C GLY A 312 8.82 11.90 25.70
N CYS A 313 8.80 11.83 24.37
CA CYS A 313 9.00 12.98 23.48
C CYS A 313 7.67 13.58 23.03
N HIS A 314 7.71 14.83 22.54
CA HIS A 314 6.56 15.48 21.90
C HIS A 314 6.04 14.63 20.72
N ASN A 315 4.72 14.44 20.67
CA ASN A 315 4.07 13.73 19.60
C ASN A 315 3.48 14.72 18.59
N GLU A 316 3.73 14.47 17.30
CA GLU A 316 3.07 15.18 16.20
C GLU A 316 2.82 14.21 15.06
N PHE A 317 1.58 14.19 14.58
CA PHE A 317 1.17 13.37 13.45
C PHE A 317 0.31 14.25 12.52
N ALA A 318 0.95 14.93 11.59
CA ALA A 318 0.30 15.92 10.75
C ALA A 318 1.02 16.11 9.42
N SER A 319 0.29 16.64 8.42
CA SER A 319 0.82 17.03 7.11
C SER A 319 0.22 18.36 6.67
N TYR A 320 1.06 19.22 6.08
CA TYR A 320 0.71 20.60 5.72
C TYR A 320 1.24 20.95 4.34
N ALA A 321 0.51 21.84 3.63
CA ALA A 321 0.99 22.48 2.42
C ALA A 321 1.05 24.01 2.60
N HIS A 322 2.11 24.63 2.07
CA HIS A 322 2.35 26.05 2.12
C HIS A 322 2.44 26.59 0.69
N GLY A 323 1.53 27.49 0.35
CA GLY A 323 1.45 28.08 -0.98
C GLY A 323 1.68 29.59 -0.98
N THR A 324 1.73 30.17 -2.17
CA THR A 324 1.99 31.62 -2.39
C THR A 324 0.86 32.52 -1.89
N LYS A 325 -0.36 31.99 -1.74
CA LYS A 325 -1.55 32.77 -1.33
C LYS A 325 -2.17 32.29 -0.02
N GLY A 326 -1.65 31.18 0.56
CA GLY A 326 -2.22 30.60 1.76
C GLY A 326 -1.57 29.29 2.13
N SER A 327 -2.25 28.52 2.98
CA SER A 327 -1.77 27.24 3.47
C SER A 327 -2.90 26.23 3.65
N ALA A 328 -2.55 24.95 3.79
CA ALA A 328 -3.53 23.88 4.03
C ALA A 328 -3.04 22.91 5.09
N VAL A 329 -3.99 22.41 5.89
CA VAL A 329 -3.85 21.21 6.70
C VAL A 329 -4.34 20.04 5.86
N ILE A 330 -3.43 19.09 5.56
CA ILE A 330 -3.74 17.85 4.83
C ILE A 330 -4.21 16.77 5.80
N SER A 331 -3.56 16.70 6.96
CA SER A 331 -3.96 15.83 8.08
C SER A 331 -3.50 16.43 9.41
N THR A 332 -4.17 16.05 10.50
CA THR A 332 -3.77 16.41 11.86
C THR A 332 -4.24 15.37 12.85
N ALA A 333 -3.38 15.00 13.79
CA ALA A 333 -3.63 14.03 14.86
C ALA A 333 -3.94 12.59 14.39
N GLY A 334 -3.59 12.22 13.16
CA GLY A 334 -3.76 10.87 12.62
C GLY A 334 -4.16 10.82 11.16
N HIS A 335 -4.40 9.61 10.64
CA HIS A 335 -4.84 9.41 9.27
C HIS A 335 -6.32 9.75 9.07
N THR A 336 -7.14 9.44 10.07
CA THR A 336 -8.59 9.61 10.02
C THR A 336 -9.15 9.98 11.41
N PRO A 337 -10.03 11.01 11.51
CA PRO A 337 -10.39 11.94 10.43
C PRO A 337 -9.20 12.83 10.02
N GLY A 338 -9.11 13.19 8.73
CA GLY A 338 -8.06 14.07 8.21
C GLY A 338 -8.18 15.50 8.73
N LYS A 339 -9.41 15.96 8.94
CA LYS A 339 -9.73 17.34 9.38
C LYS A 339 -9.09 18.39 8.48
N VAL A 340 -9.21 18.17 7.17
CA VAL A 340 -8.60 19.01 6.14
C VAL A 340 -9.18 20.41 6.12
N ARG A 341 -8.31 21.42 5.92
CA ARG A 341 -8.67 22.85 5.95
C ARG A 341 -7.73 23.65 5.06
N THR A 342 -8.21 24.79 4.57
CA THR A 342 -7.41 25.80 3.87
C THR A 342 -7.50 27.16 4.54
N PHE A 343 -6.41 27.94 4.44
CA PHE A 343 -6.25 29.22 5.11
C PHE A 343 -5.66 30.27 4.16
N ARG A 344 -6.05 31.54 4.33
CA ARG A 344 -5.52 32.67 3.54
C ARG A 344 -4.13 33.14 3.98
N SER A 345 -3.57 32.57 5.05
CA SER A 345 -2.23 32.92 5.57
C SER A 345 -1.45 31.69 5.99
N GLN A 346 -0.18 31.88 6.32
CA GLN A 346 0.69 30.83 6.85
C GLN A 346 0.47 30.55 8.35
N ARG A 347 -0.30 31.39 9.05
CA ARG A 347 -0.54 31.27 10.50
C ARG A 347 -1.49 30.13 10.87
N MET A 348 -2.34 29.70 9.92
CA MET A 348 -3.35 28.62 10.09
C MET A 348 -4.30 28.86 11.30
N LYS A 349 -4.67 30.11 11.56
CA LYS A 349 -5.60 30.50 12.61
C LYS A 349 -7.03 30.54 12.09
N ASP A 350 -8.01 30.38 12.98
CA ASP A 350 -9.44 30.36 12.62
C ASP A 350 -9.90 31.62 11.90
N GLU A 351 -9.35 32.80 12.21
CA GLU A 351 -9.63 34.07 11.52
C GLU A 351 -9.17 34.08 10.06
N ASP A 352 -8.24 33.21 9.70
CA ASP A 352 -7.71 33.04 8.34
C ASP A 352 -8.33 31.86 7.59
N LEU A 353 -9.29 31.15 8.18
CA LEU A 353 -9.93 30.00 7.58
C LEU A 353 -10.66 30.38 6.28
N ILE A 354 -10.40 29.65 5.20
CA ILE A 354 -11.14 29.73 3.93
C ILE A 354 -12.19 28.62 3.89
N TRP A 355 -11.75 27.40 4.16
CA TRP A 355 -12.58 26.21 4.04
C TRP A 355 -12.13 25.10 5.01
N ALA A 356 -13.10 24.33 5.46
CA ALA A 356 -12.90 23.10 6.22
C ALA A 356 -13.88 22.03 5.75
N TYR A 357 -13.40 20.78 5.61
CA TYR A 357 -14.28 19.68 5.28
C TYR A 357 -15.25 19.38 6.44
N PRO A 358 -16.54 19.17 6.16
CA PRO A 358 -17.54 18.86 7.20
C PRO A 358 -17.19 17.60 7.99
N GLN A 359 -17.50 17.63 9.27
CA GLN A 359 -17.34 16.50 10.17
C GLN A 359 -18.72 15.90 10.55
N PRO A 360 -18.81 14.58 10.82
CA PRO A 360 -17.74 13.59 10.80
C PRO A 360 -17.37 13.12 9.37
N GLU A 361 -16.11 12.81 9.16
CA GLU A 361 -15.65 12.15 7.93
C GLU A 361 -16.01 10.66 7.96
N ARG A 362 -16.36 10.11 6.78
CA ARG A 362 -16.50 8.66 6.61
C ARG A 362 -15.16 7.97 6.73
N ASN A 363 -15.17 6.75 7.27
CA ASN A 363 -13.97 5.93 7.41
C ASN A 363 -13.34 5.62 6.04
N PRO A 364 -12.13 6.10 5.73
CA PRO A 364 -11.50 5.88 4.44
C PRO A 364 -11.08 4.43 4.20
N TYR A 365 -10.89 3.62 5.23
CA TYR A 365 -10.67 2.17 5.09
C TYR A 365 -11.89 1.44 4.51
N GLN A 366 -13.10 1.86 4.85
CA GLN A 366 -14.31 1.33 4.21
C GLN A 366 -14.49 1.89 2.80
N LEU A 367 -14.14 3.16 2.59
CA LEU A 367 -14.27 3.81 1.29
C LEU A 367 -13.35 3.19 0.22
N GLU A 368 -12.12 2.80 0.57
CA GLU A 368 -11.23 2.11 -0.37
C GLU A 368 -11.82 0.77 -0.85
N TRP A 369 -12.52 0.05 0.03
CA TRP A 369 -13.21 -1.17 -0.32
C TRP A 369 -14.49 -0.92 -1.15
N GLU A 370 -15.26 0.12 -0.82
CA GLU A 370 -16.39 0.52 -1.65
C GLU A 370 -15.94 0.84 -3.08
N ASP A 371 -14.87 1.62 -3.24
CA ASP A 371 -14.33 2.02 -4.54
C ASP A 371 -13.83 0.79 -5.34
N LEU A 372 -13.11 -0.14 -4.71
CA LEU A 372 -12.63 -1.37 -5.36
C LEU A 372 -13.80 -2.29 -5.78
N ILE A 373 -14.72 -2.59 -4.87
CA ILE A 373 -15.82 -3.52 -5.16
C ILE A 373 -16.77 -2.91 -6.18
N GLU A 374 -17.02 -1.60 -6.14
CA GLU A 374 -17.79 -0.92 -7.18
C GLU A 374 -17.12 -1.07 -8.56
N ALA A 375 -15.79 -0.90 -8.64
CA ALA A 375 -15.06 -1.10 -9.89
C ALA A 375 -15.13 -2.55 -10.38
N ILE A 376 -15.08 -3.55 -9.49
CA ILE A 376 -15.27 -4.96 -9.84
C ILE A 376 -16.70 -5.18 -10.39
N ARG A 377 -17.73 -4.74 -9.67
CA ARG A 377 -19.15 -4.93 -10.03
C ARG A 377 -19.52 -4.25 -11.34
N GLN A 378 -18.93 -3.10 -11.62
CA GLN A 378 -19.20 -2.31 -12.83
C GLN A 378 -18.19 -2.60 -13.95
N ASN A 379 -17.26 -3.52 -13.74
CA ASN A 379 -16.15 -3.81 -14.65
C ASN A 379 -15.38 -2.54 -15.11
N LYS A 380 -15.25 -1.56 -14.24
CA LYS A 380 -14.46 -0.36 -14.52
C LYS A 380 -12.96 -0.65 -14.41
N PRO A 381 -12.10 -0.06 -15.25
CA PRO A 381 -10.65 -0.10 -15.04
C PRO A 381 -10.29 0.43 -13.65
N TYR A 382 -9.52 -0.36 -12.89
CA TYR A 382 -9.10 0.00 -11.53
C TYR A 382 -7.82 -0.73 -11.19
N ASN A 383 -6.69 -0.04 -11.21
CA ASN A 383 -5.40 -0.61 -10.86
C ASN A 383 -4.52 0.46 -10.18
N GLU A 384 -4.35 0.31 -8.88
CA GLU A 384 -3.60 1.25 -8.06
C GLU A 384 -2.14 0.84 -7.83
N VAL A 385 -1.69 -0.28 -8.42
CA VAL A 385 -0.34 -0.82 -8.18
C VAL A 385 0.75 0.18 -8.54
N ARG A 386 0.65 0.86 -9.69
CA ARG A 386 1.65 1.86 -10.09
C ARG A 386 1.81 2.94 -9.02
N ARG A 387 0.71 3.51 -8.54
CA ARG A 387 0.68 4.51 -7.46
C ARG A 387 1.29 3.94 -6.16
N GLY A 388 0.92 2.70 -5.81
CA GLY A 388 1.45 2.01 -4.64
C GLY A 388 2.96 1.77 -4.72
N VAL A 389 3.47 1.42 -5.91
CA VAL A 389 4.91 1.25 -6.16
C VAL A 389 5.63 2.59 -6.05
N GLU A 390 5.11 3.65 -6.66
CA GLU A 390 5.73 4.98 -6.60
C GLU A 390 5.79 5.51 -5.16
N ALA A 391 4.71 5.38 -4.39
CA ALA A 391 4.71 5.72 -2.96
C ALA A 391 5.76 4.91 -2.18
N SER A 392 5.86 3.60 -2.41
CA SER A 392 6.84 2.72 -1.78
C SER A 392 8.27 3.08 -2.18
N LEU A 393 8.50 3.38 -3.47
CA LEU A 393 9.80 3.72 -4.02
C LEU A 393 10.32 5.06 -3.49
N VAL A 394 9.48 6.11 -3.49
CA VAL A 394 9.82 7.43 -2.95
C VAL A 394 10.09 7.34 -1.44
N THR A 395 9.32 6.53 -0.72
CA THR A 395 9.57 6.27 0.70
C THR A 395 10.93 5.57 0.87
N SER A 396 11.22 4.55 0.06
CA SER A 396 12.52 3.85 0.08
C SER A 396 13.68 4.77 -0.30
N MET A 397 13.48 5.73 -1.22
CA MET A 397 14.47 6.76 -1.57
C MET A 397 14.87 7.60 -0.36
N GLY A 398 13.91 8.09 0.42
CA GLY A 398 14.17 8.84 1.65
C GLY A 398 14.84 8.00 2.73
N ARG A 399 14.42 6.74 2.88
CA ARG A 399 15.05 5.77 3.78
C ARG A 399 16.52 5.53 3.39
N MET A 400 16.78 5.23 2.11
CA MET A 400 18.14 4.99 1.61
C MET A 400 19.03 6.22 1.78
N ALA A 401 18.50 7.43 1.57
CA ALA A 401 19.24 8.66 1.81
C ALA A 401 19.68 8.79 3.27
N ALA A 402 18.79 8.49 4.24
CA ALA A 402 19.15 8.48 5.67
C ALA A 402 20.16 7.38 6.02
N HIS A 403 19.98 6.18 5.48
CA HIS A 403 20.78 5.01 5.80
C HIS A 403 22.18 5.05 5.21
N THR A 404 22.38 5.75 4.08
CA THR A 404 23.69 5.85 3.40
C THR A 404 24.38 7.19 3.62
N GLY A 405 23.65 8.22 4.04
CA GLY A 405 24.16 9.59 4.17
C GLY A 405 24.40 10.28 2.80
N ARG A 406 23.77 9.79 1.74
CA ARG A 406 23.91 10.32 0.36
C ARG A 406 22.67 11.09 -0.07
N VAL A 407 22.84 11.92 -1.11
CA VAL A 407 21.70 12.29 -1.97
C VAL A 407 21.37 11.07 -2.81
N VAL A 408 20.09 10.69 -2.85
CA VAL A 408 19.57 9.56 -3.66
C VAL A 408 18.53 10.12 -4.61
N THR A 409 18.67 9.80 -5.91
CA THR A 409 17.68 10.19 -6.92
C THR A 409 16.62 9.09 -7.09
N TYR A 410 15.47 9.49 -7.66
CA TYR A 410 14.40 8.54 -7.98
C TYR A 410 14.91 7.42 -8.91
N ASP A 411 15.67 7.79 -9.94
CA ASP A 411 16.21 6.83 -10.91
C ASP A 411 17.25 5.89 -10.27
N GLU A 412 18.11 6.39 -9.38
CA GLU A 412 19.04 5.55 -8.61
C GLU A 412 18.28 4.54 -7.74
N MET A 413 17.21 4.96 -7.06
CA MET A 413 16.40 4.05 -6.23
C MET A 413 15.68 3.02 -7.07
N LEU A 414 15.04 3.41 -8.17
CA LEU A 414 14.34 2.50 -9.08
C LEU A 414 15.30 1.47 -9.69
N ASN A 415 16.51 1.90 -10.10
CA ASN A 415 17.49 1.05 -10.75
C ASN A 415 18.50 0.41 -9.78
N CYS A 416 18.36 0.62 -8.48
CA CYS A 416 19.21 -0.03 -7.48
C CYS A 416 19.20 -1.55 -7.68
N PRO A 417 20.39 -2.20 -7.80
CA PRO A 417 20.46 -3.63 -8.02
C PRO A 417 20.29 -4.47 -6.74
N HIS A 418 20.40 -3.84 -5.57
CA HIS A 418 20.33 -4.54 -4.28
C HIS A 418 18.91 -5.02 -3.99
N GLU A 419 18.63 -6.29 -4.22
CA GLU A 419 17.42 -6.98 -3.80
C GLU A 419 17.60 -7.46 -2.34
N PHE A 420 16.72 -7.08 -1.45
CA PHE A 420 16.83 -7.40 -0.03
C PHE A 420 16.60 -8.87 0.29
N ALA A 421 15.77 -9.54 -0.50
CA ALA A 421 15.44 -10.96 -0.30
C ALA A 421 15.37 -11.71 -1.65
N PRO A 422 16.50 -11.93 -2.32
CA PRO A 422 16.52 -12.65 -3.58
C PRO A 422 16.07 -14.11 -3.41
N GLY A 423 15.24 -14.61 -4.32
CA GLY A 423 14.74 -15.99 -4.31
C GLY A 423 13.66 -16.25 -3.25
N LEU A 424 12.98 -15.22 -2.77
CA LEU A 424 11.90 -15.33 -1.78
C LEU A 424 10.75 -16.23 -2.26
N ASP A 425 10.50 -16.27 -3.56
CA ASP A 425 9.51 -17.13 -4.22
C ASP A 425 9.83 -18.64 -4.16
N LYS A 426 11.07 -18.99 -3.80
CA LYS A 426 11.53 -20.37 -3.66
C LYS A 426 11.48 -20.91 -2.24
N LEU A 427 11.14 -20.07 -1.27
CA LEU A 427 11.06 -20.46 0.13
C LEU A 427 9.74 -21.18 0.40
N THR A 428 9.81 -22.46 0.72
CA THR A 428 8.63 -23.33 0.95
C THR A 428 8.53 -23.86 2.37
N SER A 429 9.60 -23.76 3.16
CA SER A 429 9.67 -24.26 4.54
C SER A 429 9.85 -23.13 5.55
N PRO A 430 9.19 -23.21 6.72
CA PRO A 430 9.43 -22.29 7.84
C PRO A 430 10.86 -22.39 8.42
N ASP A 431 11.57 -23.47 8.10
CA ASP A 431 12.97 -23.70 8.49
C ASP A 431 13.97 -23.27 7.39
N SER A 432 13.48 -22.63 6.31
CA SER A 432 14.34 -22.06 5.29
C SER A 432 15.29 -21.03 5.90
N PRO A 433 16.52 -20.86 5.36
CA PRO A 433 17.42 -19.80 5.79
C PRO A 433 16.74 -18.43 5.65
N ALA A 434 16.81 -17.61 6.69
CA ALA A 434 16.30 -16.24 6.62
C ALA A 434 17.11 -15.42 5.60
N PRO A 435 16.48 -14.49 4.86
CA PRO A 435 17.20 -13.59 3.95
C PRO A 435 18.31 -12.78 4.63
N LEU A 436 18.13 -12.46 5.90
CA LEU A 436 19.13 -11.75 6.72
C LEU A 436 19.66 -12.67 7.81
N GLN A 437 20.98 -12.80 7.90
CA GLN A 437 21.63 -13.61 8.91
C GLN A 437 22.24 -12.70 10.02
N PRO A 438 22.15 -13.10 11.29
CA PRO A 438 22.84 -12.40 12.36
C PRO A 438 24.34 -12.62 12.28
N GLY A 439 25.13 -11.65 12.79
CA GLY A 439 26.55 -11.82 13.03
C GLY A 439 26.87 -12.77 14.20
N PRO A 440 28.18 -12.99 14.48
CA PRO A 440 28.60 -13.85 15.59
C PRO A 440 28.11 -13.38 16.98
N ASP A 441 27.82 -12.09 17.10
CA ASP A 441 27.29 -11.45 18.32
C ASP A 441 25.76 -11.57 18.43
N GLY A 442 25.10 -12.26 17.50
CA GLY A 442 23.64 -12.42 17.44
C GLY A 442 22.90 -11.16 16.96
N LYS A 443 23.61 -10.12 16.53
CA LYS A 443 23.01 -8.89 16.00
C LYS A 443 22.97 -8.90 14.48
N TYR A 444 21.95 -8.27 13.92
CA TYR A 444 21.83 -8.11 12.47
C TYR A 444 22.58 -6.87 11.99
N PRO A 445 23.14 -6.87 10.77
CA PRO A 445 23.77 -5.69 10.20
C PRO A 445 22.76 -4.53 10.14
N ILE A 446 23.21 -3.36 10.58
CA ILE A 446 22.43 -2.12 10.58
C ILE A 446 22.97 -1.14 9.54
N PRO A 447 22.18 -0.15 9.11
CA PRO A 447 22.67 0.95 8.30
C PRO A 447 23.76 1.76 9.01
N GLU A 448 24.80 2.14 8.27
CA GLU A 448 25.98 2.89 8.76
C GLU A 448 26.24 4.09 7.81
N PRO A 449 25.55 5.24 8.03
CA PRO A 449 25.65 6.40 7.15
C PRO A 449 27.10 6.89 7.00
N GLY A 450 27.49 7.13 5.73
CA GLY A 450 28.85 7.58 5.40
C GLY A 450 29.90 6.47 5.35
N ILE A 451 29.67 5.32 5.96
CA ILE A 451 30.52 4.12 5.92
C ILE A 451 30.06 3.21 4.78
N LYS A 452 28.83 2.70 4.84
CA LYS A 452 28.20 1.98 3.73
C LYS A 452 27.43 2.95 2.86
N LYS A 453 27.76 3.05 1.57
CA LYS A 453 27.20 4.04 0.65
C LYS A 453 26.53 3.43 -0.59
N ASP A 454 26.89 2.22 -0.96
CA ASP A 454 26.38 1.47 -2.11
C ASP A 454 25.07 0.73 -1.83
N ARG A 455 24.82 0.44 -0.56
CA ARG A 455 23.64 -0.28 -0.07
C ARG A 455 23.31 0.11 1.37
N GLU A 456 22.13 -0.26 1.85
CA GLU A 456 21.65 0.16 3.16
C GLU A 456 22.22 -0.69 4.32
N TYR A 457 22.62 -1.95 4.08
CA TYR A 457 23.22 -2.84 5.08
C TYR A 457 24.03 -3.98 4.47
#